data_c7f22f6372c42ce0dbfc7b3528cf4e0e
#
_entry.id   c7f22f6372c42ce0dbfc7b3528cf4e0e
#
_cell.length_a   1.000
_cell.length_b   1.000
_cell.length_c   1.000
_cell.angle_alpha   90.00
_cell.angle_beta   90.00
_cell.angle_gamma   90.00
#
_symmetry.space_group_name_H-M   'P 1'
#
loop_
_entity.id
_entity.type
_entity.pdbx_description
1 polymer ?
#
loop_
_entity_poly.entity_id
_entity_poly.type
_entity_poly.pdbx_seq_one_letter_code
_entity_poly.pdbx_strand_id
1 'polypeptide(L)'
;MNVVPIEKKDLRWEIGVNVAYNKNKITRLTASDDPSYPGVETGGISGGVGNNIQIQKVGNPINSFYVFQQVYGEDGKPLEGVYVDRNHDGQITDDDRYVYYKPDADVNIGFNTEISYKKWTLSASLRSSLGNYVYNNIASNTEMKADMWTNNFICNRVATAPYSNFAQAQYKSDYYVQNASYLKLDKVTLAYNIAPWVRVNFTAQNIFTITNYKGVDPEVGNGIDNNMYPRSRNFILGASFNF
;
A
#
# COMPACT_ATOMS: atom_id res chain seq x y z
N MET A 1 -10.99 17.32 14.03
CA MET A 1 -12.03 17.49 15.06
C MET A 1 -11.55 16.82 16.31
N ASN A 2 -11.63 17.51 17.46
CA ASN A 2 -11.32 16.92 18.78
C ASN A 2 -12.58 17.03 19.63
N VAL A 3 -12.91 15.97 20.35
CA VAL A 3 -14.09 15.87 21.21
C VAL A 3 -13.68 15.24 22.53
N VAL A 4 -14.27 15.71 23.62
CA VAL A 4 -14.16 15.11 24.96
C VAL A 4 -15.53 14.55 25.32
N PRO A 5 -15.87 13.30 24.95
CA PRO A 5 -17.19 12.74 25.22
C PRO A 5 -17.49 12.55 26.69
N ILE A 6 -16.45 12.33 27.51
CA ILE A 6 -16.58 12.12 28.95
C ILE A 6 -15.55 12.99 29.66
N GLU A 7 -16.05 13.83 30.58
CA GLU A 7 -15.22 14.61 31.50
C GLU A 7 -15.84 14.55 32.89
N LYS A 8 -15.24 13.74 33.76
CA LYS A 8 -15.62 13.56 35.18
C LYS A 8 -14.38 13.69 36.05
N LYS A 9 -14.56 13.85 37.34
CA LYS A 9 -13.47 14.03 38.32
C LYS A 9 -12.30 13.03 38.14
N ASP A 10 -12.62 11.76 37.91
CA ASP A 10 -11.62 10.67 37.82
C ASP A 10 -11.53 10.02 36.43
N LEU A 11 -12.34 10.45 35.46
CA LEU A 11 -12.39 9.84 34.10
C LEU A 11 -12.51 10.95 33.06
N ARG A 12 -11.52 11.01 32.17
CA ARG A 12 -11.55 11.84 30.98
C ARG A 12 -11.30 10.98 29.76
N TRP A 13 -12.15 11.13 28.74
CA TRP A 13 -11.97 10.50 27.46
C TRP A 13 -11.91 11.55 26.35
N GLU A 14 -10.84 11.52 25.57
CA GLU A 14 -10.62 12.41 24.45
C GLU A 14 -10.50 11.62 23.16
N ILE A 15 -11.10 12.12 22.08
CA ILE A 15 -11.05 11.55 20.75
C ILE A 15 -10.67 12.64 19.77
N GLY A 16 -9.67 12.37 18.93
CA GLY A 16 -9.29 13.20 17.81
C GLY A 16 -9.49 12.44 16.50
N VAL A 17 -10.15 13.07 15.53
CA VAL A 17 -10.34 12.54 14.18
C VAL A 17 -9.94 13.58 13.17
N ASN A 18 -9.14 13.17 12.19
CA ASN A 18 -8.86 13.95 10.99
C ASN A 18 -9.15 13.12 9.75
N VAL A 19 -9.75 13.76 8.74
CA VAL A 19 -10.04 13.15 7.45
C VAL A 19 -9.54 14.10 6.37
N ALA A 20 -8.78 13.56 5.43
CA ALA A 20 -8.33 14.29 4.26
C ALA A 20 -8.78 13.54 3.00
N TYR A 21 -9.42 14.25 2.08
CA TYR A 21 -9.75 13.76 0.75
C TYR A 21 -8.83 14.41 -0.26
N ASN A 22 -8.20 13.59 -1.11
CA ASN A 22 -7.25 14.04 -2.12
C ASN A 22 -7.61 13.45 -3.49
N LYS A 23 -7.67 14.33 -4.49
CA LYS A 23 -7.83 13.93 -5.89
C LYS A 23 -6.94 14.79 -6.75
N ASN A 24 -6.11 14.18 -7.54
CA ASN A 24 -5.24 14.88 -8.49
C ASN A 24 -5.55 14.46 -9.93
N LYS A 25 -5.19 15.32 -10.87
CA LYS A 25 -5.31 15.08 -12.29
C LYS A 25 -4.26 15.91 -13.02
N ILE A 26 -3.52 15.29 -13.91
CA ILE A 26 -2.58 15.99 -14.78
C ILE A 26 -3.39 16.78 -15.82
N THR A 27 -3.18 18.07 -15.87
CA THR A 27 -3.88 18.96 -16.81
C THR A 27 -3.07 19.23 -18.07
N ARG A 28 -1.73 19.26 -17.97
CA ARG A 28 -0.83 19.51 -19.10
C ARG A 28 0.55 18.92 -18.84
N LEU A 29 1.20 18.39 -19.87
CA LEU A 29 2.56 17.83 -19.83
C LEU A 29 3.51 18.52 -20.82
N THR A 30 2.99 19.19 -21.83
CA THR A 30 3.76 19.85 -22.92
C THR A 30 3.62 21.36 -22.84
N ALA A 31 4.52 22.11 -23.44
CA ALA A 31 4.45 23.57 -23.47
C ALA A 31 3.21 24.08 -24.23
N SER A 32 2.80 23.37 -25.29
CA SER A 32 1.54 23.58 -26.01
C SER A 32 0.57 22.46 -25.70
N ASP A 33 -0.74 22.72 -25.83
CA ASP A 33 -1.75 21.67 -25.71
C ASP A 33 -1.63 20.70 -26.89
N ASP A 34 -1.28 19.46 -26.60
CA ASP A 34 -1.20 18.38 -27.58
C ASP A 34 -2.02 17.18 -27.07
N PRO A 35 -3.25 17.02 -27.54
CA PRO A 35 -4.12 15.91 -27.14
C PRO A 35 -3.60 14.55 -27.63
N SER A 36 -2.71 14.51 -28.64
CA SER A 36 -2.13 13.30 -29.18
C SER A 36 -0.91 12.80 -28.38
N TYR A 37 -0.41 13.61 -27.43
CA TYR A 37 0.76 13.25 -26.65
C TYR A 37 0.49 12.01 -25.79
N PRO A 38 1.22 10.91 -26.02
CA PRO A 38 0.93 9.62 -25.38
C PRO A 38 1.15 9.62 -23.86
N GLY A 39 1.92 10.56 -23.35
CA GLY A 39 2.36 10.63 -21.95
C GLY A 39 3.81 10.23 -21.77
N VAL A 40 4.26 10.18 -20.53
CA VAL A 40 5.61 9.77 -20.15
C VAL A 40 5.53 8.51 -19.30
N GLU A 41 6.11 7.42 -19.76
CA GLU A 41 6.21 6.19 -18.97
C GLU A 41 7.20 6.35 -17.83
N THR A 42 6.80 5.90 -16.65
CA THR A 42 7.55 5.97 -15.41
C THR A 42 7.36 4.67 -14.60
N GLY A 43 7.90 4.61 -13.40
CA GLY A 43 7.69 3.47 -12.52
C GLY A 43 8.43 2.23 -12.99
N GLY A 44 9.76 2.34 -13.17
CA GLY A 44 10.60 1.19 -13.48
C GLY A 44 10.52 0.10 -12.40
N ILE A 45 10.45 -1.15 -12.83
CA ILE A 45 10.40 -2.33 -11.97
C ILE A 45 11.70 -3.12 -12.02
N SER A 46 12.03 -3.81 -10.92
CA SER A 46 13.10 -4.81 -10.91
C SER A 46 12.63 -6.07 -11.64
N GLY A 47 13.52 -6.75 -12.36
CA GLY A 47 13.15 -7.97 -13.08
C GLY A 47 12.69 -7.73 -14.52
N GLY A 48 13.34 -6.93 -15.20
CA GLY A 48 13.08 -6.61 -16.62
C GLY A 48 13.54 -5.18 -16.85
N VAL A 49 14.82 -5.01 -17.17
CA VAL A 49 15.40 -3.71 -17.46
C VAL A 49 14.58 -3.01 -18.54
N GLY A 50 14.11 -1.78 -18.24
CA GLY A 50 13.32 -0.98 -19.16
C GLY A 50 11.80 -1.18 -19.07
N ASN A 51 11.31 -2.07 -18.21
CA ASN A 51 9.86 -2.19 -17.97
C ASN A 51 9.37 -1.09 -17.04
N ASN A 52 8.54 -0.22 -17.57
CA ASN A 52 7.78 0.79 -16.83
C ASN A 52 6.33 0.35 -16.72
N ILE A 53 5.74 0.55 -15.54
CA ILE A 53 4.35 0.14 -15.24
C ILE A 53 3.46 1.30 -14.80
N GLN A 54 3.98 2.50 -14.86
CA GLN A 54 3.23 3.74 -14.59
C GLN A 54 3.34 4.70 -15.75
N ILE A 55 2.41 5.63 -15.84
CA ILE A 55 2.39 6.68 -16.85
C ILE A 55 1.97 8.03 -16.27
N GLN A 56 2.62 9.08 -16.75
CA GLN A 56 2.15 10.45 -16.62
C GLN A 56 1.38 10.80 -17.89
N LYS A 57 0.05 10.87 -17.84
CA LYS A 57 -0.80 11.14 -18.99
C LYS A 57 -1.85 12.20 -18.64
N VAL A 58 -2.04 13.16 -19.54
CA VAL A 58 -3.06 14.20 -19.38
C VAL A 58 -4.44 13.54 -19.17
N GLY A 59 -5.20 14.09 -18.24
CA GLY A 59 -6.52 13.55 -17.90
C GLY A 59 -6.53 12.49 -16.80
N ASN A 60 -5.36 11.96 -16.41
CA ASN A 60 -5.23 10.90 -15.40
C ASN A 60 -4.50 11.42 -14.15
N PRO A 61 -4.65 10.74 -13.01
CA PRO A 61 -3.83 10.98 -11.83
C PRO A 61 -2.34 10.75 -12.10
N ILE A 62 -1.49 11.39 -11.29
CA ILE A 62 -0.04 11.15 -11.36
C ILE A 62 0.28 9.69 -11.02
N ASN A 63 1.32 9.15 -11.66
CA ASN A 63 1.80 7.78 -11.43
C ASN A 63 0.71 6.69 -11.61
N SER A 64 -0.31 6.93 -12.43
CA SER A 64 -1.32 5.92 -12.74
C SER A 64 -0.65 4.69 -13.33
N PHE A 65 -1.10 3.50 -12.94
CA PHE A 65 -0.56 2.25 -13.50
C PHE A 65 -0.95 2.13 -14.97
N TYR A 66 0.00 1.66 -15.78
CA TYR A 66 -0.14 1.50 -17.24
C TYR A 66 0.28 0.09 -17.61
N VAL A 67 -0.71 -0.79 -17.71
CA VAL A 67 -0.54 -2.25 -17.70
C VAL A 67 -1.46 -2.93 -18.70
N PHE A 68 -1.19 -4.19 -19.02
CA PHE A 68 -2.10 -5.03 -19.80
C PHE A 68 -3.24 -5.55 -18.93
N GLN A 69 -4.41 -5.68 -19.52
CA GLN A 69 -5.56 -6.30 -18.88
C GLN A 69 -5.43 -7.83 -18.97
N GLN A 70 -5.34 -8.49 -17.82
CA GLN A 70 -5.22 -9.94 -17.72
C GLN A 70 -6.49 -10.65 -18.17
N VAL A 71 -6.34 -11.74 -18.94
CA VAL A 71 -7.43 -12.67 -19.21
C VAL A 71 -7.41 -13.81 -18.21
N TYR A 72 -8.59 -14.25 -17.78
CA TYR A 72 -8.78 -15.33 -16.81
C TYR A 72 -9.50 -16.51 -17.47
N GLY A 73 -9.12 -17.72 -17.09
CA GLY A 73 -9.81 -18.95 -17.50
C GLY A 73 -11.16 -19.15 -16.79
N GLU A 74 -11.88 -20.16 -17.20
CA GLU A 74 -13.17 -20.52 -16.57
C GLU A 74 -13.03 -20.91 -15.08
N ASP A 75 -11.84 -21.37 -14.68
CA ASP A 75 -11.49 -21.67 -13.29
C ASP A 75 -11.10 -20.42 -12.46
N GLY A 76 -11.20 -19.24 -13.05
CA GLY A 76 -10.86 -17.95 -12.43
C GLY A 76 -9.35 -17.67 -12.30
N LYS A 77 -8.49 -18.54 -12.85
CA LYS A 77 -7.03 -18.32 -12.82
C LYS A 77 -6.56 -17.45 -13.98
N PRO A 78 -5.52 -16.65 -13.77
CA PRO A 78 -4.95 -15.85 -14.84
C PRO A 78 -4.28 -16.76 -15.88
N LEU A 79 -4.52 -16.48 -17.15
CA LEU A 79 -3.90 -17.19 -18.26
C LEU A 79 -2.55 -16.56 -18.58
N GLU A 80 -1.50 -17.37 -18.58
CA GLU A 80 -0.13 -16.91 -18.83
C GLU A 80 0.02 -16.31 -20.22
N GLY A 81 0.54 -15.08 -20.30
CA GLY A 81 0.82 -14.38 -21.56
C GLY A 81 -0.42 -13.99 -22.36
N VAL A 82 -1.62 -14.16 -21.81
CA VAL A 82 -2.87 -13.85 -22.50
C VAL A 82 -3.48 -12.56 -21.93
N TYR A 83 -3.57 -11.54 -22.77
CA TYR A 83 -4.11 -10.23 -22.43
C TYR A 83 -5.25 -9.85 -23.36
N VAL A 84 -6.04 -8.86 -22.94
CA VAL A 84 -7.14 -8.35 -23.77
C VAL A 84 -6.57 -7.46 -24.87
N ASP A 85 -6.89 -7.79 -26.12
CA ASP A 85 -6.67 -6.93 -27.29
C ASP A 85 -7.67 -5.77 -27.23
N ARG A 86 -7.18 -4.59 -26.82
CA ARG A 86 -8.02 -3.41 -26.54
C ARG A 86 -8.24 -2.55 -27.77
N ASN A 87 -7.30 -2.56 -28.70
CA ASN A 87 -7.39 -1.82 -29.97
C ASN A 87 -8.04 -2.65 -31.08
N HIS A 88 -8.24 -3.98 -30.85
CA HIS A 88 -8.86 -4.94 -31.78
C HIS A 88 -8.11 -5.09 -33.10
N ASP A 89 -6.78 -5.04 -33.04
CA ASP A 89 -5.93 -5.24 -34.24
C ASP A 89 -5.50 -6.70 -34.44
N GLY A 90 -5.85 -7.58 -33.51
CA GLY A 90 -5.54 -9.00 -33.51
C GLY A 90 -4.12 -9.33 -33.03
N GLN A 91 -3.41 -8.37 -32.44
CA GLN A 91 -2.08 -8.54 -31.88
C GLN A 91 -2.03 -7.91 -30.48
N ILE A 92 -1.29 -8.51 -29.56
CA ILE A 92 -1.05 -7.93 -28.24
C ILE A 92 0.26 -7.15 -28.28
N THR A 93 0.15 -5.83 -28.23
CA THR A 93 1.28 -4.89 -28.27
C THR A 93 1.21 -3.89 -27.12
N ASP A 94 2.22 -3.05 -26.96
CA ASP A 94 2.21 -1.98 -25.94
C ASP A 94 1.02 -1.01 -26.10
N ASP A 95 0.36 -0.96 -27.26
CA ASP A 95 -0.82 -0.14 -27.51
C ASP A 95 -2.10 -0.69 -26.84
N ASP A 96 -2.07 -1.95 -26.35
CA ASP A 96 -3.15 -2.57 -25.59
C ASP A 96 -3.08 -2.27 -24.10
N ARG A 97 -2.01 -1.63 -23.66
CA ARG A 97 -1.92 -1.18 -22.27
C ARG A 97 -2.92 -0.07 -21.99
N TYR A 98 -3.42 -0.05 -20.76
CA TYR A 98 -4.40 0.92 -20.33
C TYR A 98 -4.08 1.51 -18.95
N VAL A 99 -4.65 2.65 -18.67
CA VAL A 99 -4.54 3.27 -17.34
C VAL A 99 -5.46 2.52 -16.37
N TYR A 100 -4.86 1.96 -15.33
CA TYR A 100 -5.55 1.15 -14.33
C TYR A 100 -5.17 1.62 -12.92
N TYR A 101 -6.09 2.25 -12.21
CA TYR A 101 -5.90 2.77 -10.86
C TYR A 101 -4.67 3.69 -10.68
N LYS A 102 -4.39 4.08 -9.46
CA LYS A 102 -3.32 4.99 -9.04
C LYS A 102 -2.76 4.57 -7.66
N PRO A 103 -1.50 4.91 -7.34
CA PRO A 103 -0.92 4.59 -6.05
C PRO A 103 -1.48 5.42 -4.89
N ASP A 104 -1.87 6.66 -5.14
CA ASP A 104 -2.30 7.58 -4.09
C ASP A 104 -3.69 7.22 -3.55
N ALA A 105 -3.85 7.34 -2.24
CA ALA A 105 -5.14 7.19 -1.60
C ALA A 105 -6.10 8.33 -1.93
N ASP A 106 -7.38 8.03 -2.07
CA ASP A 106 -8.44 9.03 -2.15
C ASP A 106 -8.76 9.64 -0.79
N VAL A 107 -8.76 8.82 0.26
CA VAL A 107 -9.09 9.25 1.62
C VAL A 107 -8.02 8.78 2.60
N ASN A 108 -7.54 9.70 3.42
CA ASN A 108 -6.69 9.41 4.56
C ASN A 108 -7.42 9.79 5.84
N ILE A 109 -7.44 8.88 6.82
CA ILE A 109 -8.09 9.04 8.11
C ILE A 109 -7.06 8.84 9.21
N GLY A 110 -6.98 9.81 10.12
CA GLY A 110 -6.25 9.67 11.38
C GLY A 110 -7.23 9.65 12.54
N PHE A 111 -7.03 8.73 13.47
CA PHE A 111 -7.80 8.59 14.69
C PHE A 111 -6.84 8.50 15.88
N ASN A 112 -7.06 9.37 16.87
CA ASN A 112 -6.34 9.34 18.14
C ASN A 112 -7.35 9.27 19.26
N THR A 113 -7.04 8.51 20.30
CA THR A 113 -7.85 8.48 21.51
C THR A 113 -6.99 8.43 22.74
N GLU A 114 -7.44 9.10 23.81
CA GLU A 114 -6.83 9.04 25.13
C GLU A 114 -7.91 8.90 26.20
N ILE A 115 -7.73 7.91 27.04
CA ILE A 115 -8.59 7.67 28.22
C ILE A 115 -7.71 7.80 29.46
N SER A 116 -8.03 8.76 30.31
CA SER A 116 -7.41 8.93 31.61
C SER A 116 -8.39 8.54 32.70
N TYR A 117 -8.03 7.57 33.53
CA TYR A 117 -8.80 7.11 34.66
C TYR A 117 -7.93 7.06 35.91
N LYS A 118 -8.19 7.99 36.86
CA LYS A 118 -7.39 8.15 38.08
C LYS A 118 -5.90 8.32 37.76
N LYS A 119 -5.10 7.30 38.05
CA LYS A 119 -3.65 7.28 37.83
C LYS A 119 -3.25 6.65 36.50
N TRP A 120 -4.19 6.08 35.74
CA TRP A 120 -3.95 5.41 34.49
C TRP A 120 -4.25 6.31 33.29
N THR A 121 -3.44 6.22 32.28
CA THR A 121 -3.71 6.83 30.96
C THR A 121 -3.47 5.78 29.87
N LEU A 122 -4.47 5.55 29.04
CA LEU A 122 -4.37 4.73 27.84
C LEU A 122 -4.53 5.63 26.62
N SER A 123 -3.56 5.63 25.73
CA SER A 123 -3.67 6.33 24.44
C SER A 123 -3.42 5.40 23.28
N ALA A 124 -4.14 5.62 22.18
CA ALA A 124 -3.97 4.88 20.94
C ALA A 124 -4.03 5.81 19.72
N SER A 125 -3.24 5.46 18.69
CA SER A 125 -3.20 6.17 17.42
C SER A 125 -3.37 5.20 16.29
N LEU A 126 -4.39 5.45 15.45
CA LEU A 126 -4.70 4.66 14.27
C LEU A 126 -4.69 5.56 13.04
N ARG A 127 -4.37 4.96 11.90
CA ARG A 127 -4.53 5.63 10.60
C ARG A 127 -5.05 4.65 9.56
N SER A 128 -5.73 5.20 8.58
CA SER A 128 -6.27 4.46 7.45
C SER A 128 -6.01 5.22 6.16
N SER A 129 -5.70 4.48 5.11
CA SER A 129 -5.57 4.98 3.75
C SER A 129 -6.50 4.15 2.87
N LEU A 130 -7.36 4.81 2.10
CA LEU A 130 -8.40 4.16 1.32
C LEU A 130 -8.31 4.57 -0.15
N GLY A 131 -8.45 3.60 -1.05
CA GLY A 131 -8.43 3.83 -2.50
C GLY A 131 -7.02 3.89 -3.11
N ASN A 132 -5.98 3.54 -2.36
CA ASN A 132 -4.63 3.37 -2.87
C ASN A 132 -4.43 1.97 -3.44
N TYR A 133 -3.62 1.88 -4.49
CA TYR A 133 -3.23 0.62 -5.13
C TYR A 133 -1.72 0.49 -5.17
N VAL A 134 -1.24 -0.73 -5.16
CA VAL A 134 0.18 -1.07 -5.22
C VAL A 134 0.40 -2.15 -6.28
N TYR A 135 1.39 -1.94 -7.13
CA TYR A 135 1.91 -2.98 -7.99
C TYR A 135 2.88 -3.86 -7.19
N ASN A 136 2.52 -5.13 -7.05
CA ASN A 136 3.31 -6.11 -6.32
C ASN A 136 4.43 -6.67 -7.22
N ASN A 137 5.55 -5.93 -7.30
CA ASN A 137 6.67 -6.34 -8.14
C ASN A 137 7.43 -7.54 -7.58
N ILE A 138 7.33 -7.81 -6.28
CA ILE A 138 7.87 -9.05 -5.71
C ILE A 138 7.13 -10.25 -6.31
N ALA A 139 5.80 -10.19 -6.35
CA ALA A 139 5.00 -11.24 -6.96
C ALA A 139 5.30 -11.37 -8.46
N SER A 140 5.31 -10.27 -9.23
CA SER A 140 5.59 -10.32 -10.66
C SER A 140 6.95 -10.93 -11.02
N ASN A 141 7.93 -10.80 -10.12
CA ASN A 141 9.27 -11.39 -10.28
C ASN A 141 9.37 -12.83 -9.80
N THR A 142 8.57 -13.24 -8.81
CA THR A 142 8.76 -14.52 -8.10
C THR A 142 7.57 -15.47 -8.21
N GLU A 143 6.48 -15.07 -8.88
CA GLU A 143 5.31 -15.92 -9.12
C GLU A 143 5.49 -16.80 -10.37
N MET A 144 6.63 -17.49 -10.45
CA MET A 144 6.95 -18.42 -11.53
C MET A 144 7.21 -19.80 -10.95
N LYS A 145 6.75 -20.84 -11.64
CA LYS A 145 7.00 -22.24 -11.25
C LYS A 145 8.38 -22.74 -11.69
N ALA A 146 8.89 -22.24 -12.80
CA ALA A 146 10.03 -22.85 -13.50
C ALA A 146 11.39 -22.73 -12.79
N ASP A 147 11.59 -21.71 -11.94
CA ASP A 147 12.93 -21.41 -11.44
C ASP A 147 13.17 -21.76 -9.96
N MET A 148 12.48 -22.77 -9.43
CA MET A 148 12.76 -23.22 -8.06
C MET A 148 14.22 -23.69 -7.86
N TRP A 149 14.92 -24.02 -8.94
CA TRP A 149 16.26 -24.62 -8.94
C TRP A 149 17.26 -23.85 -9.82
N THR A 150 16.95 -22.64 -10.24
CA THR A 150 17.89 -21.82 -11.00
C THR A 150 19.16 -21.59 -10.19
N ASN A 151 20.31 -21.79 -10.81
CA ASN A 151 21.64 -21.55 -10.21
C ASN A 151 21.98 -22.39 -8.95
N ASN A 152 21.43 -23.59 -8.82
CA ASN A 152 21.75 -24.53 -7.73
C ASN A 152 21.39 -24.07 -6.30
N PHE A 153 20.46 -23.14 -6.14
CA PHE A 153 19.92 -22.78 -4.84
C PHE A 153 18.40 -22.59 -4.86
N ILE A 154 17.77 -22.78 -3.72
CA ILE A 154 16.32 -22.62 -3.53
C ILE A 154 16.00 -21.13 -3.44
N CYS A 155 15.13 -20.65 -4.31
CA CYS A 155 14.62 -19.28 -4.27
C CYS A 155 13.26 -19.23 -3.55
N ASN A 156 13.02 -18.17 -2.76
CA ASN A 156 11.71 -17.91 -2.18
C ASN A 156 10.72 -17.54 -3.28
N ARG A 157 9.49 -18.05 -3.14
CA ARG A 157 8.36 -17.76 -4.01
C ARG A 157 7.19 -17.20 -3.21
N VAL A 158 6.35 -16.41 -3.87
CA VAL A 158 5.11 -15.95 -3.25
C VAL A 158 4.12 -17.10 -3.10
N ALA A 159 3.26 -17.02 -2.08
CA ALA A 159 2.29 -18.07 -1.77
C ALA A 159 1.24 -18.29 -2.89
N THR A 160 1.07 -17.32 -3.79
CA THR A 160 0.15 -17.39 -4.93
C THR A 160 0.72 -18.15 -6.13
N ALA A 161 2.02 -18.44 -6.18
CA ALA A 161 2.67 -19.14 -7.30
C ALA A 161 2.01 -20.49 -7.67
N PRO A 162 1.54 -21.34 -6.73
CA PRO A 162 0.80 -22.55 -7.09
C PRO A 162 -0.59 -22.28 -7.70
N TYR A 163 -1.17 -21.11 -7.42
CA TYR A 163 -2.49 -20.73 -7.95
C TYR A 163 -2.40 -20.27 -9.40
N SER A 164 -1.51 -19.32 -9.72
CA SER A 164 -1.30 -18.81 -11.08
C SER A 164 -0.67 -19.86 -11.99
N ASN A 165 0.25 -20.66 -11.42
CA ASN A 165 0.98 -21.73 -12.11
C ASN A 165 1.78 -21.23 -13.33
N PHE A 166 2.21 -19.97 -13.33
CA PHE A 166 2.99 -19.38 -14.42
C PHE A 166 4.34 -20.07 -14.59
N ALA A 167 4.75 -20.26 -15.84
CA ALA A 167 6.08 -20.71 -16.20
C ALA A 167 7.06 -19.53 -16.36
N GLN A 168 6.54 -18.34 -16.70
CA GLN A 168 7.33 -17.13 -16.94
C GLN A 168 6.77 -15.91 -16.22
N ALA A 169 7.61 -14.91 -15.99
CA ALA A 169 7.20 -13.65 -15.35
C ALA A 169 6.24 -12.85 -16.23
N GLN A 170 5.18 -12.33 -15.64
CA GLN A 170 4.13 -11.55 -16.32
C GLN A 170 4.23 -10.07 -15.90
N TYR A 171 5.33 -9.41 -16.25
CA TYR A 171 5.68 -8.11 -15.67
C TYR A 171 4.67 -7.00 -15.90
N LYS A 172 3.99 -6.83 -16.93
CA LYS A 172 3.10 -5.69 -17.19
C LYS A 172 1.62 -6.01 -16.98
N SER A 173 1.28 -7.05 -16.22
CA SER A 173 -0.11 -7.46 -15.99
C SER A 173 -0.77 -6.66 -14.87
N ASP A 174 -2.04 -6.26 -15.05
CA ASP A 174 -2.89 -5.67 -14.01
C ASP A 174 -3.21 -6.65 -12.87
N TYR A 175 -2.97 -7.94 -13.05
CA TYR A 175 -3.05 -8.98 -12.02
C TYR A 175 -2.22 -8.62 -10.78
N TYR A 176 -1.10 -7.93 -10.96
CA TYR A 176 -0.24 -7.51 -9.86
C TYR A 176 -0.58 -6.14 -9.28
N VAL A 177 -1.52 -5.40 -9.85
CA VAL A 177 -2.03 -4.14 -9.28
C VAL A 177 -3.11 -4.46 -8.26
N GLN A 178 -2.78 -4.37 -6.98
CA GLN A 178 -3.63 -4.81 -5.89
C GLN A 178 -4.14 -3.62 -5.07
N ASN A 179 -5.37 -3.73 -4.57
CA ASN A 179 -5.88 -2.76 -3.62
C ASN A 179 -5.06 -2.84 -2.32
N ALA A 180 -4.45 -1.72 -1.97
CA ALA A 180 -3.60 -1.58 -0.81
C ALA A 180 -4.22 -0.68 0.28
N SER A 181 -5.53 -0.50 0.25
CA SER A 181 -6.24 0.16 1.36
C SER A 181 -5.96 -0.55 2.67
N TYR A 182 -5.75 0.21 3.73
CA TYR A 182 -5.40 -0.36 5.03
C TYR A 182 -5.96 0.43 6.21
N LEU A 183 -6.08 -0.26 7.33
CA LEU A 183 -6.21 0.28 8.68
C LEU A 183 -5.04 -0.19 9.52
N LYS A 184 -4.32 0.75 10.16
CA LYS A 184 -3.12 0.47 10.94
C LYS A 184 -3.24 1.01 12.35
N LEU A 185 -2.92 0.19 13.34
CA LEU A 185 -2.71 0.62 14.72
C LEU A 185 -1.23 0.90 14.93
N ASP A 186 -0.89 2.20 14.82
CA ASP A 186 0.50 2.64 14.85
C ASP A 186 1.09 2.55 16.25
N LYS A 187 0.32 2.97 17.27
CA LYS A 187 0.83 3.10 18.62
C LYS A 187 -0.27 2.91 19.65
N VAL A 188 0.05 2.18 20.72
CA VAL A 188 -0.72 2.16 21.97
C VAL A 188 0.23 2.40 23.12
N THR A 189 -0.14 3.29 24.03
CA THR A 189 0.62 3.58 25.24
C THR A 189 -0.26 3.44 26.45
N LEU A 190 0.17 2.64 27.42
CA LEU A 190 -0.40 2.56 28.77
C LEU A 190 0.57 3.23 29.73
N ALA A 191 0.11 4.22 30.45
CA ALA A 191 0.90 4.94 31.45
C ALA A 191 0.25 4.90 32.83
N TYR A 192 1.08 4.91 33.86
CA TYR A 192 0.66 4.91 35.26
C TYR A 192 1.47 5.92 36.07
N ASN A 193 0.78 6.80 36.78
CA ASN A 193 1.38 7.76 37.71
C ASN A 193 1.56 7.10 39.08
N ILE A 194 2.76 6.64 39.40
CA ILE A 194 3.10 6.03 40.68
C ILE A 194 2.97 7.08 41.78
N ALA A 195 3.63 8.22 41.58
CA ALA A 195 3.62 9.37 42.47
C ALA A 195 3.50 10.66 41.62
N PRO A 196 3.24 11.84 42.19
CA PRO A 196 3.18 13.09 41.46
C PRO A 196 4.45 13.40 40.64
N TRP A 197 5.59 12.88 41.07
CA TRP A 197 6.90 13.08 40.47
C TRP A 197 7.42 11.86 39.69
N VAL A 198 6.67 10.70 39.63
CA VAL A 198 7.08 9.49 38.89
C VAL A 198 5.93 8.98 38.01
N ARG A 199 6.17 8.89 36.71
CA ARG A 199 5.29 8.26 35.74
C ARG A 199 6.03 7.14 34.99
N VAL A 200 5.44 5.96 34.92
CA VAL A 200 5.92 4.86 34.08
C VAL A 200 4.99 4.68 32.89
N ASN A 201 5.53 4.25 31.76
CA ASN A 201 4.73 3.95 30.57
C ASN A 201 5.26 2.71 29.84
N PHE A 202 4.33 2.01 29.19
CA PHE A 202 4.60 0.95 28.25
C PHE A 202 3.98 1.33 26.92
N THR A 203 4.78 1.35 25.86
CA THR A 203 4.35 1.69 24.50
C THR A 203 4.63 0.53 23.57
N ALA A 204 3.61 0.11 22.82
CA ALA A 204 3.73 -0.80 21.71
C ALA A 204 3.49 -0.04 20.39
N GLN A 205 4.37 -0.27 19.39
CA GLN A 205 4.31 0.39 18.08
C GLN A 205 4.21 -0.63 16.97
N ASN A 206 3.58 -0.23 15.85
CA ASN A 206 3.35 -1.06 14.66
C ASN A 206 2.68 -2.38 15.00
N ILE A 207 1.54 -2.31 15.73
CA ILE A 207 0.91 -3.46 16.38
C ILE A 207 0.27 -4.38 15.35
N PHE A 208 -0.57 -3.83 14.47
CA PHE A 208 -1.18 -4.56 13.36
C PHE A 208 -1.51 -3.65 12.18
N THR A 209 -1.64 -4.27 11.01
CA THR A 209 -2.18 -3.68 9.79
C THR A 209 -3.24 -4.61 9.23
N ILE A 210 -4.43 -4.08 8.97
CA ILE A 210 -5.52 -4.78 8.28
C ILE A 210 -5.54 -4.29 6.84
N THR A 211 -5.37 -5.20 5.89
CA THR A 211 -5.33 -4.89 4.45
C THR A 211 -5.65 -6.13 3.63
N ASN A 212 -6.11 -5.93 2.40
CA ASN A 212 -6.24 -7.00 1.39
C ASN A 212 -5.00 -7.17 0.51
N TYR A 213 -4.02 -6.28 0.66
CA TYR A 213 -2.75 -6.36 -0.08
C TYR A 213 -1.98 -7.62 0.30
N LYS A 214 -1.45 -8.34 -0.71
CA LYS A 214 -0.76 -9.62 -0.53
C LYS A 214 0.75 -9.50 -0.35
N GLY A 215 1.32 -8.30 -0.46
CA GLY A 215 2.73 -8.03 -0.20
C GLY A 215 3.02 -7.79 1.28
N VAL A 216 4.24 -7.32 1.57
CA VAL A 216 4.77 -7.17 2.94
C VAL A 216 4.13 -5.99 3.67
N ASP A 217 3.98 -4.84 3.01
CA ASP A 217 3.40 -3.62 3.60
C ASP A 217 2.60 -2.88 2.52
N PRO A 218 1.33 -2.50 2.76
CA PRO A 218 0.52 -1.75 1.80
C PRO A 218 0.98 -0.29 1.66
N GLU A 219 1.88 0.18 2.51
CA GLU A 219 2.32 1.57 2.58
C GLU A 219 3.59 1.78 1.76
N VAL A 220 3.43 1.78 0.44
CA VAL A 220 4.49 1.94 -0.55
C VAL A 220 4.39 3.31 -1.20
N GLY A 221 5.39 4.18 -0.97
CA GLY A 221 5.33 5.60 -1.34
C GLY A 221 5.19 5.90 -2.84
N ASN A 222 5.76 5.06 -3.70
CA ASN A 222 5.67 5.20 -5.15
C ASN A 222 4.64 4.25 -5.79
N GLY A 223 3.95 3.45 -4.98
CA GLY A 223 3.00 2.45 -5.44
C GLY A 223 3.62 1.19 -6.06
N ILE A 224 4.94 1.01 -6.01
CA ILE A 224 5.63 -0.17 -6.54
C ILE A 224 6.38 -0.86 -5.41
N ASP A 225 5.97 -2.09 -5.07
CA ASP A 225 6.61 -2.89 -4.03
C ASP A 225 7.84 -3.62 -4.60
N ASN A 226 8.99 -2.95 -4.53
CA ASN A 226 10.29 -3.42 -4.98
C ASN A 226 11.12 -3.99 -3.83
N ASN A 227 10.59 -4.93 -3.05
CA ASN A 227 11.34 -5.57 -1.96
C ASN A 227 11.49 -4.69 -0.70
N MET A 228 10.36 -4.32 -0.11
CA MET A 228 10.35 -3.56 1.14
C MET A 228 10.73 -4.41 2.35
N TYR A 229 11.48 -3.81 3.26
CA TYR A 229 11.78 -4.43 4.55
C TYR A 229 10.51 -4.42 5.44
N PRO A 230 10.16 -5.54 6.10
CA PRO A 230 9.05 -5.56 7.06
C PRO A 230 9.30 -4.56 8.19
N ARG A 231 8.29 -3.79 8.54
CA ARG A 231 8.38 -2.87 9.69
C ARG A 231 8.38 -3.66 10.99
N SER A 232 9.35 -3.38 11.86
CA SER A 232 9.45 -4.02 13.17
C SER A 232 8.33 -3.58 14.11
N ARG A 233 7.88 -4.49 14.97
CA ARG A 233 7.09 -4.15 16.15
C ARG A 233 8.05 -3.75 17.26
N ASN A 234 7.77 -2.59 17.89
CA ASN A 234 8.60 -2.08 18.97
C ASN A 234 7.83 -2.06 20.28
N PHE A 235 8.46 -2.53 21.33
CA PHE A 235 7.93 -2.48 22.70
C PHE A 235 8.89 -1.65 23.56
N ILE A 236 8.38 -0.59 24.15
CA ILE A 236 9.20 0.40 24.86
C ILE A 236 8.66 0.55 26.29
N LEU A 237 9.52 0.37 27.28
CA LEU A 237 9.25 0.70 28.67
C LEU A 237 9.97 2.01 29.01
N GLY A 238 9.25 2.96 29.55
CA GLY A 238 9.77 4.27 29.91
C GLY A 238 9.41 4.68 31.33
N ALA A 239 10.26 5.51 31.96
CA ALA A 239 9.98 6.17 33.22
C ALA A 239 10.33 7.67 33.09
N SER A 240 9.44 8.54 33.59
CA SER A 240 9.65 10.00 33.64
C SER A 240 9.67 10.46 35.09
N PHE A 241 10.62 11.30 35.41
CA PHE A 241 10.78 11.90 36.75
C PHE A 241 10.68 13.41 36.58
N ASN A 242 9.80 14.04 37.39
CA ASN A 242 9.60 15.50 37.46
C ASN A 242 10.05 15.97 38.87
N PHE A 243 11.14 16.72 38.93
CA PHE A 243 11.71 17.27 40.14
C PHE A 243 11.35 18.74 40.31
#